data_77c8bdec3f510f154721a2bb239762d4
#
_entry.id   77c8bdec3f510f154721a2bb239762d4
#
_cell.length_a   1.000
_cell.length_b   1.000
_cell.length_c   1.000
_cell.angle_alpha   90.00
_cell.angle_beta   90.00
_cell.angle_gamma   90.00
#
_symmetry.space_group_name_H-M   'P 1'
#
loop_
_entity.id
_entity.type
_entity.pdbx_description
1 polymer ?
#
loop_
_entity_poly.entity_id
_entity_poly.type
_entity_poly.pdbx_seq_one_letter_code
_entity_poly.pdbx_strand_id
1 'polypeptide(L)'
;MSDNMNIEPEKVVRDEDILDEAAKEKNKKHHFRNGFLLGFGSATAVILIAAIVFTTVTHTGPNGLLSSKVEKKLSMLSNVIDSYYYKDVSDDTKATGLYKGLLSSMGDEYTEYYTAAEYKDLMVSLSGDYAGIGAVLSQNKDTMQITVNTVYSGSPAEKAGLKKGDIIISVDGNQAVDESLNDFVQRIRGEKGTSMTLVYERNGERKTVSISRDEVIVPSVSYKMLSDQIGYIQITQFSSGTQKEFEAALADLKEQGMKGIVFDLRDNPGGMVDSVVAILDDILPKGTVVYMKDKNGKRTDYTSDDEKQLDLPMTVLVNENSASAAEIFTGAVMDFQKGTVIGTKTFGKGIVQTTLPFSDGSAVKITTASYYTPNGTSIQGKGIQPNVQLEYQFLGSSDQEYNWTLDNQIQKAIEVLKASKYK
;
A
#
# COMPACT_ATOMS: atom_id res chain seq x y z
N MET A 1 -49.20 -48.05 37.44
CA MET A 1 -48.71 -47.30 36.24
C MET A 1 -48.11 -46.02 36.73
N SER A 2 -46.83 -45.99 36.87
CA SER A 2 -46.05 -44.89 37.47
C SER A 2 -45.33 -44.12 36.33
N ASP A 3 -45.76 -42.90 36.10
CA ASP A 3 -45.06 -41.98 35.22
C ASP A 3 -43.87 -41.37 35.95
N ASN A 4 -42.67 -41.73 35.48
CA ASN A 4 -41.43 -41.10 35.91
C ASN A 4 -41.22 -39.81 35.06
N MET A 5 -41.46 -38.63 35.65
CA MET A 5 -40.98 -37.34 35.13
C MET A 5 -39.52 -37.19 35.51
N ASN A 6 -38.65 -37.22 34.51
CA ASN A 6 -37.24 -36.87 34.61
C ASN A 6 -37.13 -35.34 34.65
N ILE A 7 -36.78 -34.78 35.80
CA ILE A 7 -36.48 -33.34 35.99
C ILE A 7 -34.97 -33.23 35.82
N GLU A 8 -34.52 -32.58 34.73
CA GLU A 8 -33.13 -32.17 34.58
C GLU A 8 -32.74 -31.15 35.64
N PRO A 9 -31.56 -31.19 36.25
CA PRO A 9 -31.15 -30.25 37.27
C PRO A 9 -30.87 -28.87 36.63
N GLU A 10 -31.53 -27.85 37.14
CA GLU A 10 -31.31 -26.46 36.82
C GLU A 10 -29.87 -26.05 37.05
N LYS A 11 -29.24 -25.51 36.02
CA LYS A 11 -27.82 -25.08 36.00
C LYS A 11 -27.66 -23.86 36.90
N VAL A 12 -27.16 -24.09 38.12
CA VAL A 12 -26.84 -23.00 39.06
C VAL A 12 -25.68 -22.18 38.47
N VAL A 13 -25.98 -20.98 37.94
CA VAL A 13 -24.98 -19.99 37.53
C VAL A 13 -24.35 -19.43 38.80
N ARG A 14 -23.07 -19.60 39.00
CA ARG A 14 -22.34 -19.08 40.16
C ARG A 14 -22.09 -17.58 39.97
N ASP A 15 -22.15 -16.86 41.06
CA ASP A 15 -21.91 -15.39 41.09
C ASP A 15 -20.55 -15.00 40.51
N GLU A 16 -19.55 -15.90 40.53
CA GLU A 16 -18.25 -15.74 39.89
C GLU A 16 -18.31 -15.68 38.35
N ASP A 17 -19.22 -16.45 37.72
CA ASP A 17 -19.39 -16.46 36.26
C ASP A 17 -20.02 -15.14 35.77
N ILE A 18 -20.90 -14.52 36.58
CA ILE A 18 -21.53 -13.23 36.29
C ILE A 18 -20.52 -12.08 36.43
N LEU A 19 -19.62 -12.17 37.41
CA LEU A 19 -18.57 -11.17 37.60
C LEU A 19 -17.50 -11.22 36.50
N ASP A 20 -17.22 -12.41 35.99
CA ASP A 20 -16.25 -12.60 34.90
C ASP A 20 -16.79 -12.11 33.55
N GLU A 21 -18.08 -12.33 33.27
CA GLU A 21 -18.74 -11.74 32.08
C GLU A 21 -18.85 -10.22 32.15
N ALA A 22 -19.19 -9.67 33.33
CA ALA A 22 -19.24 -8.23 33.51
C ALA A 22 -17.85 -7.56 33.39
N ALA A 23 -16.79 -8.24 33.82
CA ALA A 23 -15.42 -7.79 33.68
C ALA A 23 -14.97 -7.82 32.19
N LYS A 24 -15.34 -8.88 31.44
CA LYS A 24 -15.08 -9.02 29.99
C LYS A 24 -15.84 -7.95 29.17
N GLU A 25 -17.09 -7.65 29.55
CA GLU A 25 -17.89 -6.61 28.88
C GLU A 25 -17.35 -5.19 29.18
N LYS A 26 -16.87 -4.97 30.40
CA LYS A 26 -16.23 -3.71 30.80
C LYS A 26 -14.89 -3.48 30.07
N ASN A 27 -14.10 -4.51 29.91
CA ASN A 27 -12.88 -4.48 29.11
C ASN A 27 -13.17 -4.22 27.62
N LYS A 28 -14.15 -4.91 27.02
CA LYS A 28 -14.58 -4.66 25.63
C LYS A 28 -15.02 -3.21 25.39
N LYS A 29 -15.75 -2.61 26.34
CA LYS A 29 -16.14 -1.20 26.28
C LYS A 29 -14.94 -0.24 26.43
N HIS A 30 -13.93 -0.60 27.24
CA HIS A 30 -12.70 0.18 27.37
C HIS A 30 -11.85 0.14 26.07
N HIS A 31 -11.70 -1.01 25.45
CA HIS A 31 -10.97 -1.16 24.18
C HIS A 31 -11.68 -0.42 23.03
N PHE A 32 -13.02 -0.52 22.94
CA PHE A 32 -13.79 0.24 21.94
C PHE A 32 -13.69 1.75 22.17
N ARG A 33 -13.74 2.22 23.43
CA ARG A 33 -13.61 3.65 23.76
C ARG A 33 -12.21 4.18 23.49
N ASN A 34 -11.16 3.39 23.74
CA ASN A 34 -9.78 3.78 23.46
C ASN A 34 -9.48 3.75 21.95
N GLY A 35 -9.98 2.76 21.22
CA GLY A 35 -9.89 2.73 19.75
C GLY A 35 -10.66 3.88 19.09
N PHE A 36 -11.88 4.21 19.62
CA PHE A 36 -12.66 5.35 19.16
C PHE A 36 -11.98 6.69 19.45
N LEU A 37 -11.37 6.84 20.64
CA LEU A 37 -10.62 8.04 21.01
C LEU A 37 -9.31 8.20 20.21
N LEU A 38 -8.63 7.11 19.86
CA LEU A 38 -7.47 7.12 18.99
C LEU A 38 -7.84 7.40 17.53
N GLY A 39 -8.90 6.78 17.01
CA GLY A 39 -9.43 7.08 15.67
C GLY A 39 -10.00 8.49 15.54
N PHE A 40 -10.66 8.99 16.57
CA PHE A 40 -11.16 10.37 16.61
C PHE A 40 -10.02 11.38 16.80
N GLY A 41 -8.98 11.02 17.55
CA GLY A 41 -7.75 11.83 17.70
C GLY A 41 -6.98 12.01 16.41
N SER A 42 -6.90 11.00 15.56
CA SER A 42 -6.25 11.10 14.24
C SER A 42 -7.09 11.92 13.26
N ALA A 43 -8.42 11.76 13.23
CA ALA A 43 -9.31 12.57 12.41
C ALA A 43 -9.34 14.05 12.87
N THR A 44 -9.31 14.31 14.19
CA THR A 44 -9.21 15.69 14.72
C THR A 44 -7.83 16.30 14.50
N ALA A 45 -6.75 15.54 14.50
CA ALA A 45 -5.42 16.03 14.13
C ALA A 45 -5.37 16.46 12.66
N VAL A 46 -5.97 15.69 11.75
CA VAL A 46 -6.10 16.05 10.33
C VAL A 46 -6.96 17.30 10.15
N ILE A 47 -8.07 17.43 10.87
CA ILE A 47 -8.96 18.60 10.83
C ILE A 47 -8.27 19.83 11.47
N LEU A 48 -7.51 19.66 12.56
CA LEU A 48 -6.77 20.75 13.19
C LEU A 48 -5.59 21.22 12.33
N ILE A 49 -4.89 20.31 11.64
CA ILE A 49 -3.84 20.66 10.66
C ILE A 49 -4.48 21.38 9.47
N ALA A 50 -5.61 20.92 8.96
CA ALA A 50 -6.37 21.62 7.90
C ALA A 50 -6.85 22.99 8.35
N ALA A 51 -7.33 23.15 9.59
CA ALA A 51 -7.75 24.44 10.15
C ALA A 51 -6.55 25.39 10.39
N ILE A 52 -5.40 24.86 10.83
CA ILE A 52 -4.17 25.67 11.00
C ILE A 52 -3.63 26.10 9.64
N VAL A 53 -3.65 25.26 8.63
CA VAL A 53 -3.27 25.60 7.26
C VAL A 53 -4.23 26.66 6.70
N PHE A 54 -5.54 26.53 6.93
CA PHE A 54 -6.52 27.51 6.48
C PHE A 54 -6.35 28.88 7.16
N THR A 55 -6.03 28.91 8.45
CA THR A 55 -5.81 30.18 9.17
C THR A 55 -4.46 30.84 8.90
N THR A 56 -3.42 30.05 8.54
CA THR A 56 -2.11 30.61 8.16
C THR A 56 -2.05 31.07 6.72
N VAL A 57 -2.86 30.48 5.83
CA VAL A 57 -2.94 30.89 4.41
C VAL A 57 -3.68 32.23 4.22
N THR A 58 -4.53 32.65 5.15
CA THR A 58 -5.25 33.93 5.07
C THR A 58 -4.42 35.15 5.51
N HIS A 59 -3.19 34.97 5.98
CA HIS A 59 -2.29 36.05 6.35
C HIS A 59 -1.16 36.25 5.34
N THR A 60 -1.50 36.47 4.07
CA THR A 60 -0.55 37.04 3.10
C THR A 60 -0.41 38.51 3.41
N GLY A 61 0.65 38.85 4.13
CA GLY A 61 1.08 40.24 4.23
C GLY A 61 1.45 40.82 2.86
N PRO A 62 1.62 42.13 2.73
CA PRO A 62 1.84 42.84 1.45
C PRO A 62 3.10 42.41 0.65
N ASN A 63 3.88 41.47 1.16
CA ASN A 63 5.09 40.91 0.54
C ASN A 63 4.98 39.42 0.19
N GLY A 64 3.79 38.84 0.13
CA GLY A 64 3.59 37.41 -0.24
C GLY A 64 3.83 37.14 -1.73
N LEU A 65 3.82 35.86 -2.10
CA LEU A 65 3.94 35.38 -3.48
C LEU A 65 2.95 36.09 -4.43
N LEU A 66 1.75 36.46 -3.97
CA LEU A 66 0.72 37.18 -4.73
C LEU A 66 0.89 38.70 -4.67
N SER A 67 2.14 39.22 -4.69
CA SER A 67 2.37 40.63 -4.85
C SER A 67 1.89 41.12 -6.24
N SER A 68 1.47 42.37 -6.33
CA SER A 68 0.99 42.98 -7.60
C SER A 68 2.00 42.87 -8.75
N LYS A 69 3.29 42.74 -8.44
CA LYS A 69 4.34 42.49 -9.44
C LYS A 69 4.24 41.08 -10.04
N VAL A 70 3.99 40.09 -9.20
CA VAL A 70 3.83 38.69 -9.65
C VAL A 70 2.54 38.54 -10.43
N GLU A 71 1.43 39.10 -9.95
CA GLU A 71 0.13 39.06 -10.64
C GLU A 71 0.23 39.68 -12.05
N LYS A 72 0.86 40.87 -12.17
CA LYS A 72 1.11 41.50 -13.48
C LYS A 72 1.93 40.59 -14.40
N LYS A 73 2.99 39.94 -13.89
CA LYS A 73 3.82 39.05 -14.70
C LYS A 73 3.04 37.85 -15.18
N LEU A 74 2.23 37.22 -14.30
CA LEU A 74 1.38 36.07 -14.66
C LEU A 74 0.34 36.49 -15.72
N SER A 75 -0.32 37.62 -15.57
CA SER A 75 -1.26 38.15 -16.58
C SER A 75 -0.59 38.38 -17.93
N MET A 76 0.64 38.97 -17.93
CA MET A 76 1.40 39.14 -19.17
C MET A 76 1.74 37.79 -19.83
N LEU A 77 2.16 36.81 -19.06
CA LEU A 77 2.47 35.47 -19.57
C LEU A 77 1.22 34.77 -20.15
N SER A 78 0.07 34.87 -19.46
CA SER A 78 -1.20 34.32 -19.98
C SER A 78 -1.54 34.98 -21.33
N ASN A 79 -1.49 36.33 -21.41
CA ASN A 79 -1.77 37.06 -22.67
C ASN A 79 -0.81 36.66 -23.80
N VAL A 80 0.46 36.40 -23.50
CA VAL A 80 1.43 35.93 -24.51
C VAL A 80 1.03 34.53 -25.00
N ILE A 81 0.66 33.62 -24.09
CA ILE A 81 0.20 32.29 -24.48
C ILE A 81 -1.04 32.42 -25.38
N ASP A 82 -2.06 33.15 -24.96
CA ASP A 82 -3.31 33.32 -25.69
C ASP A 82 -3.13 33.99 -27.06
N SER A 83 -2.12 34.87 -27.19
CA SER A 83 -1.89 35.62 -28.43
C SER A 83 -0.96 34.90 -29.41
N TYR A 84 -0.03 34.11 -28.96
CA TYR A 84 1.08 33.64 -29.79
C TYR A 84 1.28 32.09 -29.79
N TYR A 85 0.70 31.36 -28.83
CA TYR A 85 0.83 29.93 -28.87
C TYR A 85 -0.05 29.36 -30.00
N TYR A 86 0.45 28.35 -30.70
CA TYR A 86 -0.20 27.83 -31.91
C TYR A 86 -1.49 27.00 -31.68
N LYS A 87 -1.83 26.75 -30.43
CA LYS A 87 -3.06 26.03 -30.00
C LYS A 87 -3.70 26.78 -28.85
N ASP A 88 -5.03 26.65 -28.73
CA ASP A 88 -5.76 27.14 -27.57
C ASP A 88 -5.38 26.37 -26.31
N VAL A 89 -5.17 27.08 -25.21
CA VAL A 89 -4.88 26.51 -23.89
C VAL A 89 -5.90 27.07 -22.91
N SER A 90 -6.63 26.19 -22.25
CA SER A 90 -7.64 26.59 -21.26
C SER A 90 -6.99 27.26 -20.04
N ASP A 91 -7.74 28.13 -19.37
CA ASP A 91 -7.30 28.78 -18.14
C ASP A 91 -7.04 27.77 -17.03
N ASP A 92 -7.82 26.69 -16.95
CA ASP A 92 -7.59 25.58 -15.99
C ASP A 92 -6.24 24.87 -16.23
N THR A 93 -5.87 24.68 -17.51
CA THR A 93 -4.55 24.10 -17.85
C THR A 93 -3.42 25.03 -17.40
N LYS A 94 -3.55 26.35 -17.65
CA LYS A 94 -2.57 27.35 -17.23
C LYS A 94 -2.47 27.43 -15.70
N ALA A 95 -3.61 27.42 -14.98
CA ALA A 95 -3.66 27.44 -13.53
C ALA A 95 -3.02 26.18 -12.91
N THR A 96 -3.37 25.00 -13.44
CA THR A 96 -2.77 23.73 -13.00
C THR A 96 -1.25 23.74 -13.19
N GLY A 97 -0.76 24.28 -14.32
CA GLY A 97 0.66 24.46 -14.57
C GLY A 97 1.35 25.36 -13.54
N LEU A 98 0.69 26.44 -13.10
CA LEU A 98 1.20 27.33 -12.05
C LEU A 98 1.29 26.61 -10.69
N TYR A 99 0.26 25.85 -10.30
CA TYR A 99 0.26 25.11 -9.03
C TYR A 99 1.37 24.04 -9.00
N LYS A 100 1.47 23.25 -10.08
CA LYS A 100 2.53 22.25 -10.23
C LYS A 100 3.93 22.88 -10.25
N GLY A 101 4.10 24.01 -10.97
CA GLY A 101 5.36 24.76 -11.03
C GLY A 101 5.79 25.35 -9.69
N LEU A 102 4.84 25.83 -8.89
CA LEU A 102 5.13 26.36 -7.54
C LEU A 102 5.71 25.24 -6.65
N LEU A 103 5.10 24.06 -6.62
CA LEU A 103 5.58 22.95 -5.79
C LEU A 103 6.91 22.39 -6.33
N SER A 104 7.03 22.24 -7.64
CA SER A 104 8.28 21.80 -8.28
C SER A 104 9.47 22.73 -7.96
N SER A 105 9.22 24.03 -7.70
CA SER A 105 10.28 24.98 -7.34
C SER A 105 10.98 24.67 -6.00
N MET A 106 10.40 23.78 -5.19
CA MET A 106 11.00 23.34 -3.93
C MET A 106 12.14 22.33 -4.13
N GLY A 107 12.29 21.76 -5.35
CA GLY A 107 13.33 20.77 -5.65
C GLY A 107 13.12 19.44 -4.96
N ASP A 108 11.91 19.17 -4.48
CA ASP A 108 11.48 17.91 -3.86
C ASP A 108 10.62 17.13 -4.85
N GLU A 109 11.14 16.01 -5.35
CA GLU A 109 10.46 15.15 -6.33
C GLU A 109 9.20 14.46 -5.79
N TYR A 110 9.00 14.45 -4.46
CA TYR A 110 7.85 13.81 -3.80
C TYR A 110 6.73 14.79 -3.46
N THR A 111 7.00 16.10 -3.58
CA THR A 111 6.01 17.15 -3.34
C THR A 111 5.31 17.53 -4.63
N GLU A 112 3.99 17.27 -4.71
CA GLU A 112 3.20 17.40 -5.93
C GLU A 112 1.83 17.99 -5.66
N TYR A 113 1.30 18.72 -6.65
CA TYR A 113 -0.11 19.11 -6.75
C TYR A 113 -0.88 18.08 -7.58
N TYR A 114 -2.03 17.68 -7.10
CA TYR A 114 -2.96 16.80 -7.77
C TYR A 114 -4.26 17.53 -8.06
N THR A 115 -4.71 17.51 -9.31
CA THR A 115 -6.11 17.85 -9.66
C THR A 115 -7.05 16.87 -8.97
N ALA A 116 -8.35 17.18 -8.92
CA ALA A 116 -9.34 16.30 -8.30
C ALA A 116 -9.34 14.88 -8.90
N ALA A 117 -9.13 14.76 -10.22
CA ALA A 117 -9.02 13.47 -10.88
C ALA A 117 -7.75 12.71 -10.48
N GLU A 118 -6.58 13.37 -10.53
CA GLU A 118 -5.30 12.79 -10.13
C GLU A 118 -5.29 12.40 -8.64
N TYR A 119 -5.95 13.20 -7.77
CA TYR A 119 -6.07 12.87 -6.35
C TYR A 119 -6.93 11.63 -6.12
N LYS A 120 -8.02 11.50 -6.84
CA LYS A 120 -8.86 10.29 -6.80
C LYS A 120 -8.06 9.05 -7.20
N ASP A 121 -7.26 9.13 -8.27
CA ASP A 121 -6.40 8.04 -8.71
C ASP A 121 -5.30 7.69 -7.68
N LEU A 122 -4.70 8.72 -7.06
CA LEU A 122 -3.74 8.53 -5.96
C LEU A 122 -4.37 7.77 -4.78
N MET A 123 -5.58 8.17 -4.35
CA MET A 123 -6.27 7.53 -3.24
C MET A 123 -6.59 6.07 -3.55
N VAL A 124 -7.02 5.77 -4.76
CA VAL A 124 -7.23 4.40 -5.25
C VAL A 124 -5.93 3.59 -5.21
N SER A 125 -4.82 4.17 -5.64
CA SER A 125 -3.50 3.51 -5.61
C SER A 125 -3.02 3.20 -4.19
N LEU A 126 -3.29 4.08 -3.24
CA LEU A 126 -2.88 3.92 -1.83
C LEU A 126 -3.79 2.94 -1.07
N SER A 127 -5.10 2.96 -1.34
CA SER A 127 -6.03 2.02 -0.71
C SER A 127 -5.82 0.59 -1.20
N GLY A 128 -5.38 0.42 -2.44
CA GLY A 128 -5.36 -0.88 -3.11
C GLY A 128 -6.74 -1.34 -3.59
N ASP A 129 -7.80 -0.55 -3.33
CA ASP A 129 -9.17 -0.85 -3.69
C ASP A 129 -9.62 0.08 -4.81
N TYR A 130 -10.16 -0.46 -5.88
CA TYR A 130 -10.74 0.33 -6.96
C TYR A 130 -12.01 -0.32 -7.52
N ALA A 131 -12.92 0.48 -8.04
CA ALA A 131 -14.06 -0.05 -8.76
C ALA A 131 -13.68 -0.33 -10.24
N GLY A 132 -13.74 -1.60 -10.59
CA GLY A 132 -13.31 -2.07 -11.90
C GLY A 132 -13.64 -3.54 -12.14
N ILE A 133 -12.84 -4.21 -12.96
CA ILE A 133 -13.07 -5.61 -13.32
C ILE A 133 -12.13 -6.60 -12.61
N GLY A 134 -11.00 -6.17 -12.06
CA GLY A 134 -10.05 -7.03 -11.37
C GLY A 134 -9.20 -7.89 -12.29
N ALA A 135 -8.60 -7.27 -13.28
CA ALA A 135 -7.62 -7.88 -14.18
C ALA A 135 -6.38 -6.97 -14.35
N VAL A 136 -5.21 -7.58 -14.44
CA VAL A 136 -3.96 -6.91 -14.85
C VAL A 136 -3.83 -7.02 -16.36
N LEU A 137 -3.64 -5.89 -17.01
CA LEU A 137 -3.55 -5.79 -18.47
C LEU A 137 -2.16 -5.32 -18.87
N SER A 138 -1.70 -5.75 -20.03
CA SER A 138 -0.52 -5.19 -20.71
C SER A 138 -0.84 -4.85 -22.14
N GLN A 139 -0.11 -3.87 -22.70
CA GLN A 139 -0.23 -3.48 -24.11
C GLN A 139 1.10 -3.71 -24.81
N ASN A 140 1.04 -4.39 -25.93
CA ASN A 140 2.18 -4.51 -26.81
C ASN A 140 2.41 -3.17 -27.54
N LYS A 141 3.62 -2.63 -27.46
CA LYS A 141 3.96 -1.30 -27.99
C LYS A 141 3.91 -1.20 -29.51
N ASP A 142 4.14 -2.31 -30.22
CA ASP A 142 4.20 -2.34 -31.67
C ASP A 142 2.81 -2.60 -32.29
N THR A 143 2.03 -3.49 -31.70
CA THR A 143 0.72 -3.89 -32.21
C THR A 143 -0.44 -3.20 -31.52
N MET A 144 -0.19 -2.46 -30.42
CA MET A 144 -1.17 -1.84 -29.54
C MET A 144 -2.19 -2.83 -28.91
N GLN A 145 -1.95 -4.11 -29.09
CA GLN A 145 -2.81 -5.18 -28.58
C GLN A 145 -2.77 -5.24 -27.04
N ILE A 146 -3.95 -5.27 -26.42
CA ILE A 146 -4.10 -5.38 -24.97
C ILE A 146 -4.39 -6.83 -24.60
N THR A 147 -3.58 -7.38 -23.67
CA THR A 147 -3.67 -8.76 -23.21
C THR A 147 -3.91 -8.82 -21.71
N VAL A 148 -4.75 -9.76 -21.27
CA VAL A 148 -4.97 -10.06 -19.84
C VAL A 148 -3.78 -10.88 -19.31
N ASN A 149 -3.03 -10.31 -18.38
CA ASN A 149 -1.89 -10.99 -17.74
C ASN A 149 -2.29 -11.77 -16.49
N THR A 150 -3.22 -11.21 -15.70
CA THR A 150 -3.70 -11.83 -14.46
C THR A 150 -5.16 -11.46 -14.26
N VAL A 151 -5.93 -12.38 -13.70
CA VAL A 151 -7.28 -12.14 -13.22
C VAL A 151 -7.30 -12.43 -11.73
N TYR A 152 -7.75 -11.46 -10.92
CA TYR A 152 -7.82 -11.63 -9.48
C TYR A 152 -8.97 -12.54 -9.09
N SER A 153 -8.72 -13.39 -8.10
CA SER A 153 -9.75 -14.31 -7.58
C SER A 153 -10.93 -13.55 -6.96
N GLY A 154 -12.15 -14.04 -7.19
CA GLY A 154 -13.38 -13.39 -6.73
C GLY A 154 -13.80 -12.14 -7.51
N SER A 155 -12.96 -11.67 -8.44
CA SER A 155 -13.19 -10.42 -9.19
C SER A 155 -14.35 -10.54 -10.22
N PRO A 156 -14.89 -9.39 -10.67
CA PRO A 156 -15.84 -9.36 -11.78
C PRO A 156 -15.31 -10.00 -13.08
N ALA A 157 -14.03 -9.84 -13.38
CA ALA A 157 -13.38 -10.46 -14.54
C ALA A 157 -13.37 -11.99 -14.45
N GLU A 158 -13.07 -12.55 -13.28
CA GLU A 158 -13.13 -14.00 -13.06
C GLU A 158 -14.57 -14.53 -13.20
N LYS A 159 -15.52 -13.86 -12.56
CA LYS A 159 -16.96 -14.21 -12.66
C LYS A 159 -17.48 -14.15 -14.09
N ALA A 160 -16.96 -13.23 -14.92
CA ALA A 160 -17.26 -13.13 -16.34
C ALA A 160 -16.50 -14.15 -17.20
N GLY A 161 -15.59 -14.94 -16.61
CA GLY A 161 -14.85 -15.99 -17.28
C GLY A 161 -13.63 -15.52 -18.07
N LEU A 162 -13.11 -14.31 -17.81
CA LEU A 162 -11.82 -13.85 -18.35
C LEU A 162 -10.67 -14.70 -17.78
N LYS A 163 -9.63 -14.89 -18.57
CA LYS A 163 -8.44 -15.68 -18.20
C LYS A 163 -7.16 -15.00 -18.69
N LYS A 164 -6.03 -15.36 -18.08
CA LYS A 164 -4.71 -15.00 -18.58
C LYS A 164 -4.56 -15.41 -20.04
N GLY A 165 -4.05 -14.51 -20.86
CA GLY A 165 -3.83 -14.71 -22.30
C GLY A 165 -5.00 -14.26 -23.17
N ASP A 166 -6.14 -13.86 -22.62
CA ASP A 166 -7.22 -13.26 -23.41
C ASP A 166 -6.76 -11.93 -24.03
N ILE A 167 -7.08 -11.74 -25.31
CA ILE A 167 -6.77 -10.52 -26.03
C ILE A 167 -8.04 -9.65 -26.05
N ILE A 168 -7.96 -8.46 -25.49
CA ILE A 168 -9.09 -7.54 -25.47
C ILE A 168 -9.24 -6.87 -26.84
N ILE A 169 -10.43 -6.98 -27.41
CA ILE A 169 -10.76 -6.41 -28.73
C ILE A 169 -11.43 -5.05 -28.58
N SER A 170 -12.46 -4.97 -27.73
CA SER A 170 -13.20 -3.71 -27.52
C SER A 170 -13.90 -3.65 -26.18
N VAL A 171 -14.18 -2.42 -25.73
CA VAL A 171 -15.04 -2.11 -24.58
C VAL A 171 -16.10 -1.11 -25.01
N ASP A 172 -17.37 -1.43 -24.76
CA ASP A 172 -18.53 -0.62 -25.11
C ASP A 172 -18.49 -0.12 -26.57
N GLY A 173 -18.04 -1.02 -27.48
CA GLY A 173 -17.96 -0.78 -28.93
C GLY A 173 -16.67 -0.04 -29.36
N ASN A 174 -15.86 0.50 -28.47
CA ASN A 174 -14.59 1.16 -28.80
C ASN A 174 -13.46 0.14 -28.88
N GLN A 175 -12.66 0.18 -29.96
CA GLN A 175 -11.56 -0.76 -30.18
C GLN A 175 -10.43 -0.50 -29.19
N ALA A 176 -9.85 -1.56 -28.64
CA ALA A 176 -8.79 -1.47 -27.65
C ALA A 176 -7.45 -1.01 -28.23
N VAL A 177 -7.21 -1.23 -29.52
CA VAL A 177 -5.96 -0.87 -30.22
C VAL A 177 -5.89 0.60 -30.62
N ASP A 178 -6.98 1.35 -30.50
CA ASP A 178 -7.05 2.75 -30.94
C ASP A 178 -6.56 3.74 -29.86
N GLU A 179 -6.18 3.26 -28.69
CA GLU A 179 -5.84 4.11 -27.56
C GLU A 179 -4.68 3.55 -26.70
N SER A 180 -4.14 4.40 -25.83
CA SER A 180 -3.14 3.97 -24.86
C SER A 180 -3.74 3.06 -23.79
N LEU A 181 -2.90 2.20 -23.17
CA LEU A 181 -3.32 1.35 -22.06
C LEU A 181 -3.95 2.16 -20.91
N ASN A 182 -3.42 3.35 -20.63
CA ASN A 182 -3.94 4.21 -19.56
C ASN A 182 -5.36 4.69 -19.88
N ASP A 183 -5.61 5.18 -21.09
CA ASP A 183 -6.94 5.64 -21.51
C ASP A 183 -7.94 4.47 -21.51
N PHE A 184 -7.48 3.30 -21.97
CA PHE A 184 -8.28 2.07 -21.95
C PHE A 184 -8.64 1.66 -20.51
N VAL A 185 -7.68 1.68 -19.58
CA VAL A 185 -7.91 1.35 -18.17
C VAL A 185 -8.87 2.34 -17.50
N GLN A 186 -8.81 3.63 -17.84
CA GLN A 186 -9.77 4.62 -17.33
C GLN A 186 -11.21 4.30 -17.74
N ARG A 187 -11.43 3.78 -18.94
CA ARG A 187 -12.78 3.32 -19.37
C ARG A 187 -13.25 2.04 -18.69
N ILE A 188 -12.33 1.13 -18.40
CA ILE A 188 -12.65 -0.09 -17.64
C ILE A 188 -13.01 0.23 -16.21
N ARG A 189 -12.33 1.19 -15.58
CA ARG A 189 -12.70 1.73 -14.27
C ARG A 189 -14.03 2.47 -14.37
N GLY A 190 -14.68 2.68 -13.25
CA GLY A 190 -15.94 3.41 -13.19
C GLY A 190 -16.62 3.21 -11.85
N GLU A 191 -17.86 3.68 -11.72
CA GLU A 191 -18.62 3.53 -10.48
C GLU A 191 -19.01 2.07 -10.24
N LYS A 192 -18.92 1.64 -8.97
CA LYS A 192 -19.37 0.33 -8.52
C LYS A 192 -20.82 0.09 -8.93
N GLY A 193 -21.10 -1.10 -9.47
CA GLY A 193 -22.42 -1.50 -9.93
C GLY A 193 -22.74 -1.09 -11.38
N THR A 194 -21.94 -0.25 -12.03
CA THR A 194 -22.10 0.05 -13.45
C THR A 194 -21.59 -1.13 -14.30
N SER A 195 -22.23 -1.39 -15.44
CA SER A 195 -21.85 -2.49 -16.32
C SER A 195 -21.21 -1.99 -17.60
N MET A 196 -20.35 -2.81 -18.18
CA MET A 196 -19.75 -2.59 -19.49
C MET A 196 -19.82 -3.86 -20.33
N THR A 197 -19.76 -3.72 -21.64
CA THR A 197 -19.67 -4.83 -22.59
C THR A 197 -18.24 -4.97 -23.08
N LEU A 198 -17.60 -6.12 -22.82
CA LEU A 198 -16.23 -6.40 -23.23
C LEU A 198 -16.23 -7.51 -24.28
N VAL A 199 -15.50 -7.29 -25.38
CA VAL A 199 -15.23 -8.29 -26.41
C VAL A 199 -13.76 -8.70 -26.29
N TYR A 200 -13.52 -9.99 -26.19
CA TYR A 200 -12.16 -10.55 -26.14
C TYR A 200 -12.02 -11.75 -27.09
N GLU A 201 -10.78 -12.04 -27.46
CA GLU A 201 -10.42 -13.18 -28.29
C GLU A 201 -9.63 -14.19 -27.45
N ARG A 202 -10.00 -15.46 -27.52
CA ARG A 202 -9.32 -16.60 -26.91
C ARG A 202 -9.22 -17.73 -27.92
N ASN A 203 -8.01 -18.18 -28.21
CA ASN A 203 -7.73 -19.26 -29.19
C ASN A 203 -8.37 -18.99 -30.59
N GLY A 204 -8.36 -17.73 -31.02
CA GLY A 204 -8.94 -17.32 -32.30
C GLY A 204 -10.47 -17.14 -32.30
N GLU A 205 -11.16 -17.41 -31.19
CA GLU A 205 -12.60 -17.19 -31.05
C GLU A 205 -12.90 -15.90 -30.30
N ARG A 206 -13.79 -15.06 -30.86
CA ARG A 206 -14.27 -13.85 -30.18
C ARG A 206 -15.46 -14.17 -29.29
N LYS A 207 -15.39 -13.61 -28.07
CA LYS A 207 -16.44 -13.76 -27.06
C LYS A 207 -16.84 -12.40 -26.55
N THR A 208 -18.12 -12.23 -26.28
CA THR A 208 -18.67 -11.02 -25.70
C THR A 208 -19.23 -11.33 -24.33
N VAL A 209 -18.84 -10.51 -23.34
CA VAL A 209 -19.30 -10.64 -21.95
C VAL A 209 -19.74 -9.28 -21.43
N SER A 210 -20.76 -9.29 -20.59
CA SER A 210 -21.13 -8.12 -19.79
C SER A 210 -20.46 -8.26 -18.41
N ILE A 211 -19.75 -7.22 -17.98
CA ILE A 211 -19.05 -7.20 -16.69
C ILE A 211 -19.58 -6.03 -15.87
N SER A 212 -20.12 -6.31 -14.69
CA SER A 212 -20.49 -5.28 -13.72
C SER A 212 -19.26 -4.90 -12.91
N ARG A 213 -18.92 -3.62 -12.87
CA ARG A 213 -17.82 -3.12 -12.03
C ARG A 213 -18.13 -3.33 -10.57
N ASP A 214 -17.18 -3.81 -9.82
CA ASP A 214 -17.27 -3.98 -8.38
C ASP A 214 -15.98 -3.50 -7.73
N GLU A 215 -15.99 -3.41 -6.42
CA GLU A 215 -14.78 -3.19 -5.65
C GLU A 215 -13.81 -4.35 -5.86
N VAL A 216 -12.61 -4.00 -6.29
CA VAL A 216 -11.53 -4.96 -6.56
C VAL A 216 -10.44 -4.71 -5.54
N ILE A 217 -10.20 -5.70 -4.70
CA ILE A 217 -9.06 -5.71 -3.79
C ILE A 217 -7.88 -6.27 -4.56
N VAL A 218 -6.82 -5.48 -4.69
CA VAL A 218 -5.56 -5.97 -5.25
C VAL A 218 -4.79 -6.67 -4.15
N PRO A 219 -4.60 -8.00 -4.20
CA PRO A 219 -3.84 -8.69 -3.16
C PRO A 219 -2.42 -8.14 -3.06
N SER A 220 -2.06 -7.70 -1.87
CA SER A 220 -0.72 -7.19 -1.55
C SER A 220 0.16 -8.24 -0.87
N VAL A 221 -0.43 -9.33 -0.41
CA VAL A 221 0.25 -10.43 0.27
C VAL A 221 0.05 -11.74 -0.49
N SER A 222 1.14 -12.45 -0.72
CA SER A 222 1.13 -13.84 -1.15
C SER A 222 1.97 -14.68 -0.19
N TYR A 223 1.59 -15.92 0.04
CA TYR A 223 2.30 -16.76 1.00
C TYR A 223 2.28 -18.23 0.62
N LYS A 224 3.20 -18.99 1.17
CA LYS A 224 3.28 -20.45 1.03
C LYS A 224 4.20 -21.05 2.10
N MET A 225 4.03 -22.34 2.36
CA MET A 225 5.02 -23.11 3.10
C MET A 225 6.13 -23.57 2.15
N LEU A 226 7.38 -23.25 2.48
CA LEU A 226 8.57 -23.77 1.82
C LEU A 226 9.01 -25.11 2.45
N SER A 227 10.16 -25.64 2.00
CA SER A 227 10.78 -26.80 2.64
C SER A 227 11.14 -26.52 4.10
N ASP A 228 11.31 -27.58 4.89
CA ASP A 228 11.73 -27.52 6.30
C ASP A 228 10.77 -26.74 7.23
N GLN A 229 9.48 -26.66 6.86
CA GLN A 229 8.47 -25.90 7.60
C GLN A 229 8.83 -24.40 7.74
N ILE A 230 9.41 -23.82 6.71
CA ILE A 230 9.70 -22.39 6.63
C ILE A 230 8.55 -21.69 5.92
N GLY A 231 7.87 -20.77 6.60
CA GLY A 231 6.88 -19.90 6.01
C GLY A 231 7.55 -18.88 5.07
N TYR A 232 6.86 -18.52 4.00
CA TYR A 232 7.24 -17.45 3.09
C TYR A 232 6.04 -16.53 2.92
N ILE A 233 6.27 -15.24 3.15
CA ILE A 233 5.29 -14.18 2.92
C ILE A 233 5.95 -13.12 2.05
N GLN A 234 5.39 -12.88 0.87
CA GLN A 234 5.75 -11.74 0.03
C GLN A 234 4.73 -10.62 0.24
N ILE A 235 5.23 -9.42 0.46
CA ILE A 235 4.43 -8.20 0.54
C ILE A 235 4.87 -7.30 -0.61
N THR A 236 3.96 -7.07 -1.57
CA THR A 236 4.26 -6.28 -2.76
C THR A 236 4.07 -4.78 -2.55
N GLN A 237 3.22 -4.40 -1.60
CA GLN A 237 2.95 -3.01 -1.22
C GLN A 237 2.28 -2.99 0.17
N PHE A 238 2.40 -1.88 0.90
CA PHE A 238 1.67 -1.64 2.15
C PHE A 238 0.42 -0.80 1.87
N SER A 239 -0.71 -1.45 1.58
CA SER A 239 -2.03 -0.84 1.38
C SER A 239 -2.90 -0.95 2.64
N SER A 240 -4.12 -0.44 2.60
CA SER A 240 -5.08 -0.53 3.70
C SER A 240 -5.49 -1.98 4.04
N GLY A 241 -5.46 -2.88 3.06
CA GLY A 241 -5.81 -4.30 3.22
C GLY A 241 -4.67 -5.19 3.68
N THR A 242 -3.43 -4.74 3.54
CA THR A 242 -2.21 -5.56 3.69
C THR A 242 -2.10 -6.20 5.08
N GLN A 243 -2.42 -5.45 6.16
CA GLN A 243 -2.38 -6.01 7.52
C GLN A 243 -3.30 -7.22 7.65
N LYS A 244 -4.54 -7.11 7.21
CA LYS A 244 -5.52 -8.20 7.29
C LYS A 244 -5.09 -9.43 6.48
N GLU A 245 -4.55 -9.21 5.28
CA GLU A 245 -4.01 -10.28 4.44
C GLU A 245 -2.80 -10.95 5.11
N PHE A 246 -1.91 -10.15 5.70
CA PHE A 246 -0.74 -10.61 6.44
C PHE A 246 -1.12 -11.45 7.66
N GLU A 247 -2.06 -10.97 8.49
CA GLU A 247 -2.55 -11.69 9.67
C GLU A 247 -3.15 -13.07 9.28
N ALA A 248 -3.93 -13.11 8.20
CA ALA A 248 -4.49 -14.36 7.68
C ALA A 248 -3.40 -15.32 7.19
N ALA A 249 -2.42 -14.83 6.44
CA ALA A 249 -1.29 -15.61 5.95
C ALA A 249 -0.43 -16.15 7.11
N LEU A 250 -0.15 -15.31 8.10
CA LEU A 250 0.63 -15.70 9.27
C LEU A 250 -0.08 -16.75 10.13
N ALA A 251 -1.40 -16.61 10.30
CA ALA A 251 -2.22 -17.56 11.04
C ALA A 251 -2.22 -18.94 10.37
N ASP A 252 -2.45 -18.99 9.05
CA ASP A 252 -2.44 -20.23 8.29
C ASP A 252 -1.07 -20.94 8.31
N LEU A 253 0.02 -20.18 8.14
CA LEU A 253 1.37 -20.72 8.24
C LEU A 253 1.71 -21.26 9.64
N LYS A 254 1.21 -20.61 10.70
CA LYS A 254 1.34 -21.09 12.08
C LYS A 254 0.57 -22.41 12.28
N GLU A 255 -0.66 -22.51 11.75
CA GLU A 255 -1.48 -23.74 11.80
C GLU A 255 -0.81 -24.89 11.06
N GLN A 256 -0.13 -24.63 9.94
CA GLN A 256 0.69 -25.59 9.20
C GLN A 256 1.98 -26.01 9.93
N GLY A 257 2.29 -25.43 11.09
CA GLY A 257 3.45 -25.78 11.91
C GLY A 257 4.75 -25.12 11.47
N MET A 258 4.68 -23.87 11.00
CA MET A 258 5.84 -23.04 10.62
C MET A 258 6.87 -22.95 11.76
N LYS A 259 8.17 -23.09 11.41
CA LYS A 259 9.31 -23.04 12.35
C LYS A 259 10.30 -21.89 12.10
N GLY A 260 10.09 -21.13 11.08
CA GLY A 260 10.86 -19.94 10.71
C GLY A 260 10.17 -19.28 9.53
N ILE A 261 10.49 -18.02 9.22
CA ILE A 261 9.79 -17.26 8.19
C ILE A 261 10.74 -16.42 7.34
N VAL A 262 10.42 -16.34 6.04
CA VAL A 262 11.03 -15.44 5.08
C VAL A 262 9.99 -14.38 4.71
N PHE A 263 10.29 -13.12 4.98
CA PHE A 263 9.55 -11.98 4.44
C PHE A 263 10.23 -11.50 3.16
N ASP A 264 9.49 -11.41 2.07
CA ASP A 264 10.01 -10.92 0.80
C ASP A 264 9.44 -9.53 0.50
N LEU A 265 10.30 -8.52 0.57
CA LEU A 265 10.01 -7.13 0.27
C LEU A 265 10.73 -6.65 -0.99
N ARG A 266 11.25 -7.54 -1.80
CA ARG A 266 11.85 -7.18 -3.09
C ARG A 266 10.79 -6.54 -3.97
N ASP A 267 11.17 -5.47 -4.67
CA ASP A 267 10.31 -4.67 -5.53
C ASP A 267 9.09 -4.02 -4.81
N ASN A 268 9.12 -3.94 -3.47
CA ASN A 268 8.09 -3.28 -2.70
C ASN A 268 8.40 -1.77 -2.57
N PRO A 269 7.65 -0.88 -3.23
CA PRO A 269 7.92 0.58 -3.20
C PRO A 269 7.52 1.24 -1.88
N GLY A 270 6.98 0.48 -0.93
CA GLY A 270 6.46 0.99 0.33
C GLY A 270 4.94 1.08 0.37
N GLY A 271 4.42 2.19 0.85
CA GLY A 271 2.99 2.44 1.00
C GLY A 271 2.65 3.13 2.32
N MET A 272 1.56 2.71 2.95
CA MET A 272 1.03 3.34 4.16
C MET A 272 1.86 2.99 5.40
N VAL A 273 2.25 4.04 6.15
CA VAL A 273 3.00 3.88 7.40
C VAL A 273 2.20 3.10 8.44
N ASP A 274 0.92 3.38 8.57
CA ASP A 274 0.06 2.71 9.55
C ASP A 274 -0.02 1.20 9.28
N SER A 275 -0.04 0.80 7.99
CA SER A 275 -0.06 -0.62 7.59
C SER A 275 1.23 -1.35 7.98
N VAL A 276 2.40 -0.77 7.70
CA VAL A 276 3.68 -1.41 8.07
C VAL A 276 3.89 -1.43 9.58
N VAL A 277 3.46 -0.39 10.30
CA VAL A 277 3.55 -0.34 11.77
C VAL A 277 2.68 -1.42 12.40
N ALA A 278 1.46 -1.61 11.92
CA ALA A 278 0.57 -2.65 12.43
C ALA A 278 1.13 -4.06 12.18
N ILE A 279 1.73 -4.31 11.01
CA ILE A 279 2.41 -5.59 10.73
C ILE A 279 3.64 -5.79 11.63
N LEU A 280 4.42 -4.73 11.88
CA LEU A 280 5.57 -4.80 12.78
C LEU A 280 5.17 -5.06 14.23
N ASP A 281 4.00 -4.55 14.66
CA ASP A 281 3.41 -4.83 15.95
C ASP A 281 3.06 -6.32 16.14
N ASP A 282 2.63 -6.99 15.06
CA ASP A 282 2.33 -8.44 15.06
C ASP A 282 3.58 -9.34 15.17
N ILE A 283 4.79 -8.80 14.95
CA ILE A 283 6.01 -9.62 14.85
C ILE A 283 7.16 -9.19 15.76
N LEU A 284 7.21 -7.94 16.19
CA LEU A 284 8.30 -7.40 17.01
C LEU A 284 7.93 -7.34 18.49
N PRO A 285 8.92 -7.37 19.38
CA PRO A 285 8.71 -7.08 20.79
C PRO A 285 8.39 -5.60 20.99
N LYS A 286 7.92 -5.27 22.20
CA LYS A 286 7.62 -3.90 22.60
C LYS A 286 8.77 -2.92 22.36
N GLY A 287 8.48 -1.83 21.68
CA GLY A 287 9.45 -0.76 21.45
C GLY A 287 9.03 0.20 20.35
N THR A 288 9.87 1.21 20.09
CA THR A 288 9.70 2.11 18.95
C THR A 288 10.10 1.37 17.67
N VAL A 289 9.19 1.21 16.71
CA VAL A 289 9.46 0.55 15.43
C VAL A 289 9.94 1.54 14.36
N VAL A 290 9.51 2.79 14.45
CA VAL A 290 9.97 3.91 13.62
C VAL A 290 9.63 5.21 14.34
N TYR A 291 10.41 6.25 14.15
CA TYR A 291 10.00 7.58 14.57
C TYR A 291 10.25 8.62 13.48
N MET A 292 9.45 9.67 13.52
CA MET A 292 9.49 10.77 12.57
C MET A 292 9.95 12.07 13.25
N LYS A 293 10.61 12.95 12.49
CA LYS A 293 10.90 14.33 12.91
C LYS A 293 10.43 15.31 11.85
N ASP A 294 9.61 16.27 12.24
CA ASP A 294 9.20 17.38 11.40
C ASP A 294 10.30 18.46 11.27
N LYS A 295 10.02 19.50 10.48
CA LYS A 295 10.95 20.64 10.27
C LYS A 295 11.33 21.40 11.55
N ASN A 296 10.55 21.28 12.61
CA ASN A 296 10.80 21.93 13.92
C ASN A 296 11.53 20.99 14.88
N GLY A 297 11.84 19.77 14.45
CA GLY A 297 12.47 18.73 15.28
C GLY A 297 11.50 17.99 16.21
N LYS A 298 10.18 18.24 16.11
CA LYS A 298 9.18 17.50 16.90
C LYS A 298 9.20 16.04 16.46
N ARG A 299 9.45 15.17 17.45
CA ARG A 299 9.47 13.72 17.27
C ARG A 299 8.07 13.12 17.48
N THR A 300 7.72 12.18 16.62
CA THR A 300 6.54 11.31 16.73
C THR A 300 6.99 9.87 16.64
N ASP A 301 6.69 9.06 17.65
CA ASP A 301 7.06 7.65 17.71
C ASP A 301 5.89 6.76 17.33
N TYR A 302 6.18 5.70 16.59
CA TYR A 302 5.30 4.58 16.31
C TYR A 302 5.89 3.36 16.99
N THR A 303 5.04 2.63 17.73
CA THR A 303 5.52 1.59 18.67
C THR A 303 4.79 0.27 18.45
N SER A 304 5.47 -0.81 18.77
CA SER A 304 4.90 -2.14 19.00
C SER A 304 4.65 -2.37 20.49
N ASP A 305 3.70 -3.25 20.84
CA ASP A 305 3.34 -3.52 22.22
C ASP A 305 3.87 -4.86 22.78
N ASP A 306 4.09 -5.88 22.06
CA ASP A 306 4.48 -7.25 22.40
C ASP A 306 3.35 -8.27 22.61
N GLU A 307 2.09 -7.86 22.46
CA GLU A 307 0.95 -8.79 22.65
C GLU A 307 0.94 -9.95 21.63
N LYS A 308 1.43 -9.70 20.40
CA LYS A 308 1.43 -10.67 19.28
C LYS A 308 2.82 -11.07 18.79
N GLN A 309 3.86 -10.71 19.50
CA GLN A 309 5.26 -10.94 19.10
C GLN A 309 5.45 -12.33 18.47
N LEU A 310 6.09 -12.36 17.30
CA LEU A 310 6.46 -13.61 16.64
C LEU A 310 7.81 -14.12 17.19
N ASP A 311 7.79 -15.20 17.94
CA ASP A 311 9.00 -15.79 18.52
C ASP A 311 9.56 -16.93 17.65
N LEU A 312 9.78 -16.62 16.36
CA LEU A 312 10.39 -17.52 15.38
C LEU A 312 11.55 -16.80 14.68
N PRO A 313 12.58 -17.55 14.25
CA PRO A 313 13.65 -16.98 13.45
C PRO A 313 13.10 -16.46 12.12
N MET A 314 13.54 -15.27 11.70
CA MET A 314 13.07 -14.63 10.48
C MET A 314 14.21 -14.10 9.60
N THR A 315 13.96 -14.05 8.31
CA THR A 315 14.80 -13.35 7.34
C THR A 315 13.96 -12.40 6.51
N VAL A 316 14.57 -11.35 5.98
CA VAL A 316 13.93 -10.36 5.12
C VAL A 316 14.72 -10.26 3.83
N LEU A 317 14.05 -10.45 2.68
CA LEU A 317 14.64 -10.25 1.36
C LEU A 317 14.33 -8.84 0.88
N VAL A 318 15.35 -8.13 0.41
CA VAL A 318 15.25 -6.76 -0.10
C VAL A 318 16.08 -6.56 -1.36
N ASN A 319 15.72 -5.54 -2.15
CA ASN A 319 16.51 -5.08 -3.28
C ASN A 319 16.49 -3.54 -3.40
N GLU A 320 17.09 -3.01 -4.46
CA GLU A 320 17.17 -1.57 -4.75
C GLU A 320 15.81 -0.90 -4.97
N ASN A 321 14.75 -1.67 -5.21
CA ASN A 321 13.38 -1.19 -5.35
C ASN A 321 12.58 -1.27 -4.03
N SER A 322 13.15 -1.88 -2.98
CA SER A 322 12.55 -1.87 -1.63
C SER A 322 12.69 -0.48 -1.04
N ALA A 323 11.56 0.25 -0.87
CA ALA A 323 11.57 1.66 -0.54
C ALA A 323 10.58 2.03 0.59
N SER A 324 10.82 3.18 1.25
CA SER A 324 9.86 3.80 2.17
C SER A 324 9.37 2.85 3.28
N ALA A 325 8.08 2.46 3.32
CA ALA A 325 7.53 1.54 4.33
C ALA A 325 8.26 0.17 4.34
N ALA A 326 8.75 -0.32 3.19
CA ALA A 326 9.58 -1.52 3.13
C ALA A 326 10.92 -1.32 3.86
N GLU A 327 11.47 -0.10 3.84
CA GLU A 327 12.67 0.24 4.59
C GLU A 327 12.39 0.45 6.09
N ILE A 328 11.19 0.91 6.45
CA ILE A 328 10.75 0.93 7.87
C ILE A 328 10.71 -0.50 8.41
N PHE A 329 10.08 -1.43 7.68
CA PHE A 329 10.04 -2.85 8.05
C PHE A 329 11.44 -3.42 8.22
N THR A 330 12.27 -3.24 7.21
CA THR A 330 13.65 -3.75 7.17
C THR A 330 14.50 -3.19 8.32
N GLY A 331 14.45 -1.87 8.53
CA GLY A 331 15.20 -1.19 9.58
C GLY A 331 14.76 -1.59 10.98
N ALA A 332 13.45 -1.76 11.18
CA ALA A 332 12.92 -2.21 12.46
C ALA A 332 13.38 -3.65 12.79
N VAL A 333 13.24 -4.60 11.85
CA VAL A 333 13.69 -5.98 12.05
C VAL A 333 15.20 -6.06 12.35
N MET A 334 16.01 -5.25 11.66
CA MET A 334 17.46 -5.17 11.92
C MET A 334 17.79 -4.59 13.29
N ASP A 335 17.20 -3.47 13.63
CA ASP A 335 17.51 -2.75 14.87
C ASP A 335 17.05 -3.50 16.12
N PHE A 336 15.94 -4.24 16.03
CA PHE A 336 15.49 -5.18 17.05
C PHE A 336 16.29 -6.50 17.08
N GLN A 337 17.19 -6.71 16.11
CA GLN A 337 17.97 -7.95 15.95
C GLN A 337 17.08 -9.23 15.85
N LYS A 338 15.89 -9.08 15.32
CA LYS A 338 14.91 -10.18 15.21
C LYS A 338 15.09 -11.01 13.93
N GLY A 339 15.80 -10.48 12.93
CA GLY A 339 15.98 -11.18 11.66
C GLY A 339 17.26 -10.81 10.93
N THR A 340 17.60 -11.61 9.95
CA THR A 340 18.72 -11.36 9.02
C THR A 340 18.18 -10.82 7.70
N VAL A 341 18.68 -9.67 7.28
CA VAL A 341 18.34 -9.06 5.99
C VAL A 341 19.30 -9.54 4.91
N ILE A 342 18.75 -9.99 3.78
CA ILE A 342 19.50 -10.59 2.67
C ILE A 342 19.08 -9.90 1.36
N GLY A 343 20.00 -9.64 0.48
CA GLY A 343 19.73 -9.05 -0.84
C GLY A 343 20.70 -7.95 -1.22
N THR A 344 20.20 -6.92 -1.87
CA THR A 344 20.96 -5.72 -2.23
C THR A 344 20.54 -4.53 -1.39
N LYS A 345 21.30 -3.44 -1.47
CA LYS A 345 21.01 -2.20 -0.75
C LYS A 345 19.67 -1.63 -1.18
N THR A 346 18.84 -1.20 -0.22
CA THR A 346 17.52 -0.63 -0.48
C THR A 346 17.58 0.78 -1.09
N PHE A 347 16.43 1.29 -1.53
CA PHE A 347 16.29 2.53 -2.29
C PHE A 347 16.82 3.78 -1.56
N GLY A 348 16.47 3.96 -0.30
CA GLY A 348 16.89 5.13 0.47
C GLY A 348 15.85 6.25 0.53
N LYS A 349 14.55 5.94 0.57
CA LYS A 349 13.48 6.93 0.78
C LYS A 349 13.15 7.04 2.26
N GLY A 350 13.77 8.01 2.95
CA GLY A 350 13.63 8.26 4.39
C GLY A 350 12.78 9.49 4.74
N ILE A 351 11.86 9.89 3.85
CA ILE A 351 10.98 11.06 4.03
C ILE A 351 9.51 10.67 3.88
N VAL A 352 8.66 11.39 4.61
CA VAL A 352 7.23 11.15 4.71
C VAL A 352 6.47 12.28 4.05
N GLN A 353 5.51 11.94 3.20
CA GLN A 353 4.58 12.88 2.61
C GLN A 353 3.25 12.83 3.36
N THR A 354 2.66 14.02 3.53
CA THR A 354 1.27 14.19 3.97
C THR A 354 0.47 14.70 2.77
N THR A 355 -0.68 14.10 2.52
CA THR A 355 -1.61 14.57 1.49
C THR A 355 -2.68 15.43 2.15
N LEU A 356 -2.82 16.66 1.67
CA LEU A 356 -3.76 17.67 2.17
C LEU A 356 -4.79 17.96 1.07
N PRO A 357 -6.04 17.50 1.21
CA PRO A 357 -7.10 17.78 0.25
C PRO A 357 -7.61 19.22 0.39
N PHE A 358 -8.01 19.81 -0.74
CA PHE A 358 -8.70 21.07 -0.82
C PHE A 358 -10.20 20.90 -1.04
N SER A 359 -10.97 21.97 -0.83
CA SER A 359 -12.43 21.96 -0.95
C SER A 359 -12.96 21.74 -2.37
N ASP A 360 -12.13 21.97 -3.37
CA ASP A 360 -12.43 21.74 -4.79
C ASP A 360 -12.14 20.30 -5.25
N GLY A 361 -11.73 19.43 -4.32
CA GLY A 361 -11.36 18.04 -4.59
C GLY A 361 -9.93 17.83 -5.04
N SER A 362 -9.16 18.88 -5.30
CA SER A 362 -7.73 18.79 -5.56
C SER A 362 -6.95 18.54 -4.27
N ALA A 363 -5.65 18.25 -4.36
CA ALA A 363 -4.82 18.01 -3.19
C ALA A 363 -3.37 18.43 -3.41
N VAL A 364 -2.66 18.64 -2.31
CA VAL A 364 -1.20 18.71 -2.29
C VAL A 364 -0.64 17.54 -1.48
N LYS A 365 0.27 16.78 -2.07
CA LYS A 365 1.13 15.84 -1.37
C LYS A 365 2.44 16.55 -1.08
N ILE A 366 2.79 16.72 0.19
CA ILE A 366 3.95 17.50 0.60
C ILE A 366 4.80 16.74 1.61
N THR A 367 6.12 16.81 1.45
CA THR A 367 7.06 16.24 2.42
C THR A 367 7.03 17.03 3.72
N THR A 368 6.65 16.37 4.82
CA THR A 368 6.43 16.99 6.12
C THR A 368 7.42 16.55 7.19
N ALA A 369 8.05 15.38 7.03
CA ALA A 369 8.94 14.83 8.02
C ALA A 369 9.99 13.91 7.40
N SER A 370 11.07 13.66 8.16
CA SER A 370 12.00 12.55 7.91
C SER A 370 11.73 11.45 8.93
N TYR A 371 11.88 10.19 8.52
CA TYR A 371 11.78 9.08 9.44
C TYR A 371 13.14 8.43 9.70
N TYR A 372 13.21 7.78 10.83
CA TYR A 372 14.42 7.16 11.37
C TYR A 372 14.09 5.76 11.88
N THR A 373 15.04 4.85 11.73
CA THR A 373 14.93 3.52 12.33
C THR A 373 14.90 3.60 13.86
N PRO A 374 14.51 2.56 14.58
CA PRO A 374 14.48 2.55 16.05
C PRO A 374 15.76 3.10 16.70
N ASN A 375 16.91 2.71 16.18
CA ASN A 375 18.23 3.15 16.69
C ASN A 375 18.66 4.55 16.18
N GLY A 376 17.81 5.25 15.44
CA GLY A 376 18.06 6.62 15.02
C GLY A 376 18.81 6.78 13.69
N THR A 377 18.92 5.74 12.91
CA THR A 377 19.56 5.81 11.60
C THR A 377 18.62 6.46 10.59
N SER A 378 19.09 7.54 9.93
CA SER A 378 18.42 8.13 8.77
C SER A 378 18.79 7.35 7.52
N ILE A 379 17.79 6.92 6.77
CA ILE A 379 17.97 6.17 5.52
C ILE A 379 17.87 7.05 4.27
N GLN A 380 17.45 8.32 4.40
CA GLN A 380 17.28 9.23 3.26
C GLN A 380 18.56 9.36 2.44
N GLY A 381 18.47 9.01 1.15
CA GLY A 381 19.59 9.01 0.20
C GLY A 381 20.66 7.93 0.45
N LYS A 382 20.51 7.12 1.50
CA LYS A 382 21.50 6.11 1.90
C LYS A 382 21.02 4.69 1.67
N GLY A 383 19.74 4.42 1.93
CA GLY A 383 19.19 3.07 1.97
C GLY A 383 19.69 2.25 3.16
N ILE A 384 19.22 1.03 3.25
CA ILE A 384 19.63 0.05 4.25
C ILE A 384 20.53 -0.99 3.58
N GLN A 385 21.71 -1.20 4.16
CA GLN A 385 22.62 -2.24 3.72
C GLN A 385 22.22 -3.58 4.36
N PRO A 386 21.96 -4.64 3.58
CA PRO A 386 21.59 -5.94 4.13
C PRO A 386 22.74 -6.57 4.93
N ASN A 387 22.40 -7.43 5.90
CA ASN A 387 23.39 -8.20 6.67
C ASN A 387 24.16 -9.18 5.78
N VAL A 388 23.46 -9.75 4.78
CA VAL A 388 24.05 -10.65 3.79
C VAL A 388 23.82 -10.03 2.42
N GLN A 389 24.87 -9.45 1.86
CA GLN A 389 24.79 -8.92 0.50
C GLN A 389 24.83 -10.06 -0.52
N LEU A 390 23.78 -10.16 -1.34
CA LEU A 390 23.63 -11.19 -2.34
C LEU A 390 22.78 -10.68 -3.50
N GLU A 391 23.39 -10.56 -4.67
CA GLU A 391 22.67 -10.23 -5.89
C GLU A 391 21.69 -11.34 -6.27
N TYR A 392 20.54 -10.96 -6.80
CA TYR A 392 19.55 -11.91 -7.27
C TYR A 392 20.08 -12.69 -8.46
N GLN A 393 19.93 -13.99 -8.42
CA GLN A 393 20.20 -14.89 -9.53
C GLN A 393 19.17 -16.02 -9.57
N PHE A 394 18.48 -16.13 -10.70
CA PHE A 394 17.68 -17.33 -10.97
C PHE A 394 18.62 -18.43 -11.47
N LEU A 395 18.65 -19.56 -10.76
CA LEU A 395 19.56 -20.68 -11.04
C LEU A 395 19.04 -21.64 -12.13
N GLY A 396 17.82 -21.39 -12.65
CA GLY A 396 17.23 -22.11 -13.76
C GLY A 396 17.64 -21.53 -15.13
N SER A 397 17.18 -22.16 -16.20
CA SER A 397 17.33 -21.62 -17.55
C SER A 397 16.38 -20.43 -17.80
N SER A 398 16.73 -19.55 -18.75
CA SER A 398 15.94 -18.33 -19.04
C SER A 398 14.53 -18.58 -19.57
N ASP A 399 14.27 -19.76 -20.09
CA ASP A 399 12.96 -20.23 -20.60
C ASP A 399 12.17 -21.04 -19.55
N GLN A 400 12.77 -21.30 -18.38
CA GLN A 400 12.11 -22.02 -17.31
C GLN A 400 11.19 -21.11 -16.52
N GLU A 401 9.97 -21.58 -16.22
CA GLU A 401 9.05 -20.87 -15.35
C GLU A 401 9.66 -20.67 -13.96
N TYR A 402 9.39 -19.50 -13.35
CA TYR A 402 9.93 -19.18 -12.03
C TYR A 402 9.58 -20.25 -10.99
N ASN A 403 10.63 -20.72 -10.32
CA ASN A 403 10.54 -21.67 -9.23
C ASN A 403 11.43 -21.18 -8.07
N TRP A 404 10.83 -20.99 -6.91
CA TRP A 404 11.52 -20.51 -5.71
C TRP A 404 12.72 -21.38 -5.29
N THR A 405 12.74 -22.68 -5.64
CA THR A 405 13.89 -23.55 -5.39
C THR A 405 15.12 -23.19 -6.20
N LEU A 406 14.94 -22.37 -7.23
CA LEU A 406 16.01 -21.85 -8.11
C LEU A 406 16.29 -20.36 -7.86
N ASP A 407 15.68 -19.76 -6.85
CA ASP A 407 15.97 -18.40 -6.38
C ASP A 407 17.10 -18.46 -5.33
N ASN A 408 18.27 -17.95 -5.69
CA ASN A 408 19.46 -18.00 -4.83
C ASN A 408 19.28 -17.27 -3.50
N GLN A 409 18.50 -16.19 -3.47
CA GLN A 409 18.25 -15.41 -2.26
C GLN A 409 17.27 -16.14 -1.31
N ILE A 410 16.21 -16.78 -1.84
CA ILE A 410 15.32 -17.64 -1.03
C ILE A 410 16.10 -18.84 -0.48
N GLN A 411 16.96 -19.49 -1.29
CA GLN A 411 17.80 -20.60 -0.81
C GLN A 411 18.75 -20.14 0.32
N LYS A 412 19.33 -18.93 0.20
CA LYS A 412 20.17 -18.36 1.26
C LYS A 412 19.38 -18.03 2.52
N ALA A 413 18.15 -17.54 2.39
CA ALA A 413 17.27 -17.31 3.52
C ALA A 413 16.96 -18.60 4.30
N ILE A 414 16.66 -19.68 3.58
CA ILE A 414 16.45 -21.02 4.17
C ILE A 414 17.71 -21.50 4.90
N GLU A 415 18.89 -21.36 4.30
CA GLU A 415 20.17 -21.72 4.92
C GLU A 415 20.40 -20.96 6.24
N VAL A 416 20.17 -19.64 6.25
CA VAL A 416 20.33 -18.80 7.44
C VAL A 416 19.36 -19.22 8.55
N LEU A 417 18.09 -19.47 8.22
CA LEU A 417 17.08 -19.91 9.19
C LEU A 417 17.42 -21.28 9.79
N LYS A 418 17.95 -22.21 9.01
CA LYS A 418 18.42 -23.51 9.51
C LYS A 418 19.59 -23.36 10.49
N ALA A 419 20.55 -22.48 10.19
CA ALA A 419 21.68 -22.23 11.06
C ALA A 419 21.28 -21.56 12.39
N SER A 420 20.19 -20.79 12.42
CA SER A 420 19.67 -20.12 13.62
C SER A 420 19.04 -21.09 14.62
N LYS A 421 18.60 -22.28 14.20
CA LYS A 421 18.04 -23.31 15.09
C LYS A 421 19.06 -23.95 16.05
N TYR A 422 20.33 -23.76 15.81
CA TYR A 422 21.42 -24.39 16.56
C TYR A 422 22.15 -23.41 17.48
N LYS A 423 21.63 -22.19 17.64
CA LYS A 423 22.08 -21.21 18.62
C LYS A 423 21.02 -20.99 19.71
#